data_c3fb2edff8964cfb3601a5945f55360e
#
_entry.id   c3fb2edff8964cfb3601a5945f55360e
#
_cell.length_a   1.000
_cell.length_b   1.000
_cell.length_c   1.000
_cell.angle_alpha   90.00
_cell.angle_beta   90.00
_cell.angle_gamma   90.00
#
_symmetry.space_group_name_H-M   'P 1'
#
loop_
_entity.id
_entity.type
_entity.pdbx_description
1 polymer ?
#
loop_
_entity_poly.entity_id
_entity_poly.type
_entity_poly.pdbx_seq_one_letter_code
_entity_poly.pdbx_strand_id
1 'polypeptide(L)' 'MTKQFKTCETGKKLIAAWIEAAETACECPVVDAIQIANTTFEAWKQHEKQCPVCGVKGD' A
#
# COMPACT_ATOMS: atom_id res chain seq x y z
N MET A 1 3.07 23.52 -7.97
CA MET A 1 2.28 22.80 -7.89
C MET A 1 2.43 21.49 -7.40
N THR A 2 1.67 20.96 -6.86
CA THR A 2 1.79 19.76 -6.28
C THR A 2 1.61 18.65 -7.17
N LYS A 3 2.44 17.65 -7.12
CA LYS A 3 2.24 16.54 -7.88
C LYS A 3 1.38 15.65 -7.18
N GLN A 4 0.37 15.18 -7.68
CA GLN A 4 -0.52 14.28 -7.04
C GLN A 4 -0.37 12.94 -7.55
N PHE A 5 -0.33 11.93 -6.70
CA PHE A 5 -0.31 10.56 -7.15
C PHE A 5 -1.67 10.20 -7.64
N LYS A 6 -1.77 9.60 -8.78
CA LYS A 6 -3.02 9.17 -9.29
C LYS A 6 -3.37 7.86 -8.67
N THR A 7 -4.02 7.89 -7.55
CA THR A 7 -4.39 6.68 -6.83
C THR A 7 -5.90 6.64 -6.67
N CYS A 8 -6.50 5.51 -6.91
CA CYS A 8 -7.93 5.38 -6.75
C CYS A 8 -8.25 5.25 -5.26
N GLU A 9 -9.53 5.25 -4.94
CA GLU A 9 -9.92 5.17 -3.55
C GLU A 9 -9.45 3.89 -2.90
N THR A 10 -9.59 2.77 -3.58
CA THR A 10 -9.14 1.51 -3.03
C THR A 10 -7.64 1.53 -2.82
N GLY A 11 -6.90 2.10 -3.76
CA GLY A 11 -5.46 2.19 -3.62
C GLY A 11 -5.07 3.02 -2.42
N LYS A 12 -5.77 4.11 -2.18
CA LYS A 12 -5.47 4.95 -1.03
C LYS A 12 -5.68 4.17 0.25
N LYS A 13 -6.75 3.40 0.32
CA LYS A 13 -7.01 2.62 1.52
C LYS A 13 -5.95 1.57 1.74
N LEU A 14 -5.51 0.94 0.66
CA LEU A 14 -4.48 -0.08 0.78
C LEU A 14 -3.16 0.52 1.24
N ILE A 15 -2.81 1.67 0.71
CA ILE A 15 -1.57 2.31 1.11
C ILE A 15 -1.65 2.72 2.56
N ALA A 16 -2.76 3.28 2.99
CA ALA A 16 -2.91 3.69 4.37
C ALA A 16 -2.81 2.49 5.30
N ALA A 17 -3.43 1.38 4.92
CA ALA A 17 -3.38 0.19 5.75
C ALA A 17 -1.94 -0.34 5.82
N TRP A 18 -1.22 -0.29 4.72
CA TRP A 18 0.14 -0.76 4.72
C TRP A 18 1.03 0.11 5.59
N ILE A 19 0.87 1.42 5.51
CA ILE A 19 1.67 2.32 6.31
C ILE A 19 1.41 2.08 7.79
N GLU A 20 0.15 1.91 8.15
CA GLU A 20 -0.18 1.64 9.52
C GLU A 20 0.42 0.32 9.98
N ALA A 21 0.31 -0.70 9.17
CA ALA A 21 0.86 -1.99 9.53
C ALA A 21 2.38 -1.93 9.64
N ALA A 22 3.00 -1.17 8.75
CA ALA A 22 4.46 -1.05 8.79
C ALA A 22 4.91 -0.33 10.05
N GLU A 23 4.17 0.69 10.44
CA GLU A 23 4.53 1.42 11.66
C GLU A 23 4.36 0.53 12.88
N THR A 24 3.32 -0.25 12.92
CA THR A 24 3.11 -1.16 14.02
C THR A 24 4.22 -2.19 14.07
N ALA A 25 4.62 -2.73 12.93
CA ALA A 25 5.68 -3.71 12.90
C ALA A 25 7.00 -3.09 13.32
N CYS A 26 7.17 -1.82 13.05
CA CYS A 26 8.40 -1.16 13.44
C CYS A 26 8.47 -0.97 14.95
N GLU A 27 7.34 -0.66 15.56
CA GLU A 27 7.33 -0.46 16.98
C GLU A 27 7.31 -1.77 17.74
N CYS A 28 6.57 -2.73 17.25
CA CYS A 28 6.48 -4.02 17.89
C CYS A 28 6.71 -5.07 16.83
N PRO A 29 7.94 -5.41 16.58
CA PRO A 29 8.26 -6.38 15.51
C PRO A 29 7.92 -7.80 15.89
N VAL A 30 6.66 -8.10 15.94
CA VAL A 30 6.21 -9.47 16.16
C VAL A 30 5.80 -10.06 14.83
N VAL A 31 5.76 -11.37 14.78
CA VAL A 31 5.48 -12.06 13.54
C VAL A 31 4.16 -11.63 12.95
N ASP A 32 3.14 -11.49 13.78
CA ASP A 32 1.82 -11.12 13.29
C ASP A 32 1.87 -9.75 12.63
N ALA A 33 2.52 -8.79 13.24
CA ALA A 33 2.58 -7.45 12.69
C ALA A 33 3.35 -7.45 11.37
N ILE A 34 4.42 -8.22 11.31
CA ILE A 34 5.21 -8.28 10.09
C ILE A 34 4.40 -8.94 8.98
N GLN A 35 3.64 -9.98 9.32
CA GLN A 35 2.84 -10.63 8.31
C GLN A 35 1.74 -9.74 7.78
N ILE A 36 1.13 -8.96 8.66
CA ILE A 36 0.09 -8.05 8.23
C ILE A 36 0.67 -7.01 7.28
N ALA A 37 1.85 -6.49 7.58
CA ALA A 37 2.47 -5.52 6.71
C ALA A 37 2.79 -6.13 5.35
N ASN A 38 3.29 -7.36 5.34
CA ASN A 38 3.58 -8.02 4.08
C ASN A 38 2.32 -8.29 3.29
N THR A 39 1.27 -8.71 3.95
CA THR A 39 0.03 -9.01 3.27
C THR A 39 -0.58 -7.75 2.65
N THR A 40 -0.57 -6.66 3.38
CA THR A 40 -1.14 -5.43 2.83
C THR A 40 -0.27 -4.91 1.70
N PHE A 41 1.04 -5.08 1.80
CA PHE A 41 1.91 -4.64 0.72
C PHE A 41 1.63 -5.45 -0.55
N GLU A 42 1.45 -6.74 -0.41
CA GLU A 42 1.16 -7.57 -1.55
C GLU A 42 -0.19 -7.25 -2.15
N ALA A 43 -1.17 -6.97 -1.29
CA ALA A 43 -2.47 -6.58 -1.79
C ALA A 43 -2.37 -5.30 -2.60
N TRP A 44 -1.57 -4.35 -2.15
CA TRP A 44 -1.36 -3.12 -2.88
C TRP A 44 -0.69 -3.40 -4.22
N LYS A 45 0.32 -4.25 -4.24
CA LYS A 45 1.01 -4.55 -5.48
C LYS A 45 0.09 -5.23 -6.48
N GLN A 46 -0.76 -6.12 -6.01
CA GLN A 46 -1.69 -6.77 -6.91
C GLN A 46 -2.71 -5.78 -7.44
N HIS A 47 -3.21 -4.91 -6.57
CA HIS A 47 -4.15 -3.92 -7.01
C HIS A 47 -3.52 -3.00 -8.04
N GLU A 48 -2.26 -2.65 -7.82
CA GLU A 48 -1.58 -1.76 -8.73
C GLU A 48 -1.50 -2.37 -10.12
N LYS A 49 -1.27 -3.67 -10.18
CA LYS A 49 -1.20 -4.33 -11.47
C LYS A 49 -2.52 -4.35 -12.20
N GLN A 50 -3.60 -4.43 -11.48
CA GLN A 50 -4.89 -4.53 -12.11
C GLN A 50 -5.61 -3.22 -12.29
N CYS A 51 -5.29 -2.23 -11.52
CA CYS A 51 -5.98 -0.96 -11.57
C CYS A 51 -5.31 -0.02 -12.57
N PRO A 52 -6.03 0.44 -13.57
CA PRO A 52 -5.42 1.34 -14.56
C PRO A 52 -5.06 2.68 -13.98
N VAL A 53 -5.67 3.05 -12.87
CA VAL A 53 -5.33 4.32 -12.26
C VAL A 53 -4.05 4.22 -11.45
N CYS A 54 -3.97 3.19 -10.61
CA CYS A 54 -2.81 3.04 -9.75
C CYS A 54 -1.62 2.47 -10.51
N GLY A 55 -1.89 1.74 -11.56
CA GLY A 55 -0.82 1.08 -12.29
C GLY A 55 -0.27 1.85 -13.45
N VAL A 56 -0.58 3.13 -13.50
CA VAL A 56 -0.07 3.93 -14.60
C VAL A 56 1.42 4.05 -14.50
N LYS A 57 2.10 3.69 -15.60
CA LYS A 57 3.51 3.74 -15.54
C LYS A 57 3.90 5.02 -16.07
N GLY A 58 3.74 5.94 -15.86
CA GLY A 58 4.25 7.16 -16.26
C GLY A 58 4.83 7.30 -17.57
N ASP A 59 4.65 6.60 -18.41
CA ASP A 59 5.26 6.76 -19.62
C ASP A 59 4.67 7.52 -20.47
#